data_9f5b2da6f019e8f8d74ebe026bc639fa
#
_entry.id   9f5b2da6f019e8f8d74ebe026bc639fa
#
_cell.length_a   1.000
_cell.length_b   1.000
_cell.length_c   1.000
_cell.angle_alpha   90.00
_cell.angle_beta   90.00
_cell.angle_gamma   90.00
#
_symmetry.space_group_name_H-M   'P 1'
#
loop_
_entity.id
_entity.type
_entity.pdbx_description
1 polymer ?
#
loop_
_entity_poly.entity_id
_entity_poly.type
_entity_poly.pdbx_seq_one_letter_code
_entity_poly.pdbx_strand_id
1 'polypeptide(L)'
;MKKHARQLIISNMVYLLEDYHFDEITIKMLCAESGINRSTFYAHFKDKYDTYDEIQKYHMSNYENLMDNIELSIIEEPANRRKYVKRYFTNVFYYILKYQKFFYSVFVLHPERDFIINFIKLIKDRIEKLISKIGTLHDANFFLEYTIGGQIASIYSWLRDGCQDSPEKMADIMYRNILRINR
;
A
#
# COMPACT_ATOMS: atom_id res chain seq x y z
N MET A 1 -28.92 -3.50 4.06
CA MET A 1 -28.97 -2.26 3.25
C MET A 1 -27.86 -1.27 3.60
N LYS A 2 -27.70 -0.78 4.84
CA LYS A 2 -26.65 0.25 5.16
C LYS A 2 -25.23 -0.16 4.81
N LYS A 3 -24.77 -1.38 5.16
CA LYS A 3 -23.41 -1.86 4.87
C LYS A 3 -23.10 -1.93 3.37
N HIS A 4 -24.11 -2.23 2.54
CA HIS A 4 -23.97 -2.32 1.09
C HIS A 4 -23.73 -0.94 0.45
N ALA A 5 -24.51 0.10 0.84
CA ALA A 5 -24.33 1.45 0.32
C ALA A 5 -22.94 2.02 0.65
N ARG A 6 -22.43 1.77 1.87
CA ARG A 6 -21.09 2.19 2.27
C ARG A 6 -19.99 1.57 1.40
N GLN A 7 -20.08 0.27 1.14
CA GLN A 7 -19.14 -0.43 0.28
C GLN A 7 -19.19 0.06 -1.18
N LEU A 8 -20.38 0.37 -1.69
CA LEU A 8 -20.57 0.95 -3.02
C LEU A 8 -19.88 2.32 -3.12
N ILE A 9 -20.04 3.19 -2.13
CA ILE A 9 -19.39 4.50 -2.12
C ILE A 9 -17.88 4.34 -2.16
N ILE A 10 -17.31 3.46 -1.34
CA ILE A 10 -15.85 3.19 -1.32
C ILE A 10 -15.37 2.64 -2.67
N SER A 11 -16.03 1.63 -3.22
CA SER A 11 -15.62 1.03 -4.51
C SER A 11 -15.74 2.02 -5.67
N ASN A 12 -16.76 2.87 -5.67
CA ASN A 12 -16.94 3.89 -6.69
C ASN A 12 -16.00 5.09 -6.52
N MET A 13 -15.54 5.41 -5.30
CA MET A 13 -14.43 6.34 -5.13
C MET A 13 -13.16 5.80 -5.80
N VAL A 14 -12.80 4.53 -5.57
CA VAL A 14 -11.64 3.91 -6.22
C VAL A 14 -11.80 3.87 -7.74
N TYR A 15 -13.01 3.59 -8.25
CA TYR A 15 -13.31 3.62 -9.68
C TYR A 15 -13.12 5.02 -10.29
N LEU A 16 -13.67 6.05 -9.65
CA LEU A 16 -13.53 7.43 -10.12
C LEU A 16 -12.06 7.93 -10.10
N LEU A 17 -11.25 7.43 -9.17
CA LEU A 17 -9.81 7.75 -9.14
C LEU A 17 -9.03 7.20 -10.35
N GLU A 18 -9.60 6.29 -11.14
CA GLU A 18 -8.97 5.84 -12.40
C GLU A 18 -9.03 6.93 -13.49
N ASP A 19 -10.07 7.77 -13.47
CA ASP A 19 -10.31 8.78 -14.52
C ASP A 19 -10.07 10.22 -14.05
N TYR A 20 -10.12 10.48 -12.74
CA TYR A 20 -10.09 11.83 -12.16
C TYR A 20 -9.07 11.95 -11.03
N HIS A 21 -8.43 13.11 -10.93
CA HIS A 21 -7.75 13.49 -9.70
C HIS A 21 -8.74 13.56 -8.54
N PHE A 22 -8.28 13.23 -7.32
CA PHE A 22 -9.14 13.28 -6.13
C PHE A 22 -9.84 14.63 -5.96
N ASP A 23 -9.17 15.75 -6.26
CA ASP A 23 -9.75 17.07 -6.12
C ASP A 23 -10.94 17.32 -7.06
N GLU A 24 -10.96 16.69 -8.23
CA GLU A 24 -12.03 16.80 -9.23
C GLU A 24 -13.26 15.95 -8.87
N ILE A 25 -13.07 14.91 -8.05
CA ILE A 25 -14.17 14.04 -7.61
C ILE A 25 -15.10 14.80 -6.68
N THR A 26 -16.40 14.76 -7.00
CA THR A 26 -17.43 15.41 -6.21
C THR A 26 -18.38 14.39 -5.58
N ILE A 27 -19.05 14.78 -4.49
CA ILE A 27 -20.12 13.94 -3.89
C ILE A 27 -21.24 13.66 -4.90
N LYS A 28 -21.48 14.58 -5.84
CA LYS A 28 -22.47 14.36 -6.91
C LYS A 28 -22.07 13.17 -7.81
N MET A 29 -20.79 13.10 -8.19
CA MET A 29 -20.25 11.99 -8.99
C MET A 29 -20.34 10.68 -8.20
N LEU A 30 -19.91 10.67 -6.94
CA LEU A 30 -19.99 9.49 -6.07
C LEU A 30 -21.42 8.98 -5.90
N CYS A 31 -22.37 9.88 -5.71
CA CYS A 31 -23.78 9.52 -5.62
C CYS A 31 -24.33 8.94 -6.93
N ALA A 32 -23.96 9.53 -8.07
CA ALA A 32 -24.39 9.07 -9.39
C ALA A 32 -23.87 7.66 -9.69
N GLU A 33 -22.55 7.44 -9.52
CA GLU A 33 -21.92 6.13 -9.74
C GLU A 33 -22.45 5.06 -8.77
N SER A 34 -22.71 5.45 -7.51
CA SER A 34 -23.21 4.52 -6.50
C SER A 34 -24.72 4.26 -6.58
N GLY A 35 -25.44 4.96 -7.46
CA GLY A 35 -26.90 4.84 -7.56
C GLY A 35 -27.63 5.24 -6.28
N ILE A 36 -27.08 6.20 -5.50
CA ILE A 36 -27.65 6.66 -4.23
C ILE A 36 -27.92 8.17 -4.26
N ASN A 37 -28.76 8.63 -3.35
CA ASN A 37 -28.96 10.06 -3.13
C ASN A 37 -27.99 10.63 -2.10
N ARG A 38 -27.88 11.97 -2.04
CA ARG A 38 -26.99 12.67 -1.11
C ARG A 38 -27.27 12.37 0.37
N SER A 39 -28.53 12.19 0.75
CA SER A 39 -28.88 11.86 2.15
C SER A 39 -28.33 10.49 2.54
N THR A 40 -28.35 9.52 1.63
CA THR A 40 -27.74 8.20 1.83
C THR A 40 -26.21 8.33 1.95
N PHE A 41 -25.56 9.17 1.11
CA PHE A 41 -24.13 9.43 1.23
C PHE A 41 -23.78 9.99 2.61
N TYR A 42 -24.45 11.08 3.04
CA TYR A 42 -24.21 11.72 4.33
C TYR A 42 -24.59 10.88 5.56
N ALA A 43 -25.38 9.81 5.39
CA ALA A 43 -25.62 8.82 6.44
C ALA A 43 -24.39 7.89 6.69
N HIS A 44 -23.40 7.91 5.80
CA HIS A 44 -22.20 7.05 5.88
C HIS A 44 -20.90 7.79 5.98
N PHE A 45 -20.78 8.95 5.33
CA PHE A 45 -19.58 9.75 5.24
C PHE A 45 -19.91 11.23 5.40
N LYS A 46 -19.04 11.93 6.09
CA LYS A 46 -19.16 13.37 6.31
C LYS A 46 -18.96 14.17 5.02
N ASP A 47 -17.97 13.77 4.22
CA ASP A 47 -17.61 14.37 2.94
C ASP A 47 -16.78 13.38 2.10
N LYS A 48 -16.26 13.82 0.94
CA LYS A 48 -15.41 12.99 0.09
C LYS A 48 -14.05 12.66 0.73
N TYR A 49 -13.54 13.56 1.57
CA TYR A 49 -12.28 13.37 2.27
C TYR A 49 -12.39 12.25 3.31
N ASP A 50 -13.50 12.21 4.07
CA ASP A 50 -13.79 11.13 5.01
C ASP A 50 -13.83 9.76 4.31
N THR A 51 -14.42 9.71 3.10
CA THR A 51 -14.44 8.50 2.27
C THR A 51 -13.03 8.08 1.84
N TYR A 52 -12.22 9.03 1.39
CA TYR A 52 -10.87 8.77 0.90
C TYR A 52 -9.91 8.40 2.04
N ASP A 53 -9.99 9.11 3.16
CA ASP A 53 -9.24 8.81 4.38
C ASP A 53 -9.47 7.37 4.87
N GLU A 54 -10.70 6.89 4.76
CA GLU A 54 -10.99 5.50 5.12
C GLU A 54 -10.32 4.49 4.20
N ILE A 55 -10.31 4.77 2.89
CA ILE A 55 -9.61 3.93 1.91
C ILE A 55 -8.10 3.91 2.23
N GLN A 56 -7.52 5.06 2.47
CA GLN A 56 -6.10 5.18 2.84
C GLN A 56 -5.80 4.41 4.12
N LYS A 57 -6.57 4.63 5.19
CA LYS A 57 -6.42 3.93 6.48
C LYS A 57 -6.55 2.41 6.32
N TYR A 58 -7.49 1.96 5.50
CA TYR A 58 -7.64 0.54 5.20
C TYR A 58 -6.36 -0.05 4.59
N HIS A 59 -5.77 0.62 3.60
CA HIS A 59 -4.55 0.13 2.94
C HIS A 59 -3.33 0.21 3.86
N MET A 60 -3.20 1.27 4.67
CA MET A 60 -2.14 1.40 5.68
C MET A 60 -2.22 0.28 6.73
N SER A 61 -3.40 0.05 7.30
CA SER A 61 -3.59 -0.99 8.32
C SER A 61 -3.36 -2.41 7.77
N ASN A 62 -3.74 -2.68 6.51
CA ASN A 62 -3.44 -3.97 5.90
C ASN A 62 -1.93 -4.16 5.69
N TYR A 63 -1.22 -3.11 5.31
CA TYR A 63 0.24 -3.16 5.20
C TYR A 63 0.90 -3.40 6.57
N GLU A 64 0.45 -2.71 7.64
CA GLU A 64 0.90 -2.96 9.00
C GLU A 64 0.72 -4.43 9.41
N ASN A 65 -0.45 -5.01 9.15
CA ASN A 65 -0.72 -6.42 9.42
C ASN A 65 0.23 -7.36 8.67
N LEU A 66 0.61 -7.03 7.43
CA LEU A 66 1.62 -7.80 6.68
C LEU A 66 2.99 -7.72 7.37
N MET A 67 3.37 -6.55 7.88
CA MET A 67 4.63 -6.34 8.61
C MET A 67 4.63 -7.05 9.97
N ASP A 68 3.54 -6.97 10.74
CA ASP A 68 3.43 -7.63 12.05
C ASP A 68 3.60 -9.14 11.94
N ASN A 69 2.98 -9.76 10.95
CA ASN A 69 3.09 -11.20 10.71
C ASN A 69 4.52 -11.65 10.40
N ILE A 70 5.29 -10.81 9.69
CA ILE A 70 6.69 -11.16 9.37
C ILE A 70 7.63 -10.86 10.53
N GLU A 71 7.39 -9.77 11.27
CA GLU A 71 8.19 -9.38 12.42
C GLU A 71 8.25 -10.51 13.46
N LEU A 72 7.08 -11.04 13.84
CA LEU A 72 6.99 -12.18 14.76
C LEU A 72 7.80 -13.37 14.24
N SER A 73 7.60 -13.77 12.99
CA SER A 73 8.30 -14.91 12.38
C SER A 73 9.83 -14.74 12.34
N ILE A 74 10.32 -13.53 12.08
CA ILE A 74 11.76 -13.22 12.04
C ILE A 74 12.39 -13.29 13.45
N ILE A 75 11.65 -12.87 14.48
CA ILE A 75 12.13 -12.87 15.86
C ILE A 75 12.13 -14.30 16.42
N GLU A 76 11.05 -15.04 16.22
CA GLU A 76 10.89 -16.40 16.77
C GLU A 76 11.79 -17.41 16.08
N GLU A 77 12.01 -17.29 14.76
CA GLU A 77 12.80 -18.23 13.98
C GLU A 77 13.92 -17.54 13.18
N PRO A 78 15.00 -17.05 13.81
CA PRO A 78 16.08 -16.31 13.11
C PRO A 78 16.75 -17.11 11.98
N ALA A 79 16.84 -18.43 12.10
CA ALA A 79 17.43 -19.30 11.08
C ALA A 79 16.64 -19.29 9.75
N ASN A 80 15.32 -19.00 9.82
CA ASN A 80 14.42 -18.94 8.68
C ASN A 80 14.17 -17.52 8.15
N ARG A 81 14.89 -16.50 8.67
CA ARG A 81 14.72 -15.08 8.33
C ARG A 81 14.62 -14.83 6.82
N ARG A 82 15.49 -15.45 6.03
CA ARG A 82 15.50 -15.31 4.56
C ARG A 82 14.18 -15.74 3.92
N LYS A 83 13.62 -16.86 4.39
CA LYS A 83 12.32 -17.38 3.92
C LYS A 83 11.19 -16.42 4.25
N TYR A 84 11.21 -15.84 5.45
CA TYR A 84 10.17 -14.91 5.89
C TYR A 84 10.22 -13.58 5.16
N VAL A 85 11.41 -13.01 4.92
CA VAL A 85 11.55 -11.78 4.13
C VAL A 85 11.04 -11.99 2.70
N LYS A 86 11.37 -13.14 2.06
CA LYS A 86 10.85 -13.43 0.72
C LYS A 86 9.33 -13.56 0.72
N ARG A 87 8.76 -14.28 1.70
CA ARG A 87 7.30 -14.43 1.87
C ARG A 87 6.61 -13.08 2.08
N TYR A 88 7.21 -12.19 2.87
CA TYR A 88 6.70 -10.84 3.05
C TYR A 88 6.56 -10.10 1.72
N PHE A 89 7.62 -10.04 0.90
CA PHE A 89 7.52 -9.40 -0.40
C PHE A 89 6.48 -10.06 -1.31
N THR A 90 6.41 -11.38 -1.32
CA THR A 90 5.38 -12.09 -2.07
C THR A 90 3.97 -11.63 -1.66
N ASN A 91 3.70 -11.57 -0.36
CA ASN A 91 2.41 -11.11 0.16
C ASN A 91 2.14 -9.64 -0.17
N VAL A 92 3.14 -8.76 -0.10
CA VAL A 92 3.01 -7.35 -0.48
C VAL A 92 2.63 -7.22 -1.96
N PHE A 93 3.31 -7.93 -2.86
CA PHE A 93 3.00 -7.87 -4.29
C PHE A 93 1.63 -8.47 -4.62
N TYR A 94 1.21 -9.56 -3.98
CA TYR A 94 -0.15 -10.08 -4.09
C TYR A 94 -1.19 -9.09 -3.57
N TYR A 95 -0.89 -8.40 -2.48
CA TYR A 95 -1.78 -7.37 -1.94
C TYR A 95 -1.94 -6.20 -2.92
N ILE A 96 -0.83 -5.69 -3.47
CA ILE A 96 -0.86 -4.61 -4.46
C ILE A 96 -1.62 -5.06 -5.71
N LEU A 97 -1.38 -6.27 -6.21
CA LEU A 97 -2.09 -6.82 -7.37
C LEU A 97 -3.60 -6.95 -7.12
N LYS A 98 -4.00 -7.41 -5.94
CA LYS A 98 -5.41 -7.51 -5.54
C LYS A 98 -6.12 -6.15 -5.57
N TYR A 99 -5.42 -5.08 -5.22
CA TYR A 99 -5.95 -3.71 -5.18
C TYR A 99 -5.29 -2.84 -6.25
N GLN A 100 -4.94 -3.43 -7.40
CA GLN A 100 -4.18 -2.80 -8.47
C GLN A 100 -4.78 -1.48 -8.90
N LYS A 101 -6.09 -1.39 -9.07
CA LYS A 101 -6.79 -0.16 -9.47
C LYS A 101 -6.49 1.02 -8.55
N PHE A 102 -6.62 0.83 -7.25
CA PHE A 102 -6.28 1.86 -6.27
C PHE A 102 -4.80 2.25 -6.33
N PHE A 103 -3.91 1.27 -6.26
CA PHE A 103 -2.46 1.55 -6.26
C PHE A 103 -2.00 2.16 -7.58
N TYR A 104 -2.53 1.72 -8.72
CA TYR A 104 -2.23 2.31 -10.02
C TYR A 104 -2.69 3.76 -10.09
N SER A 105 -3.91 4.08 -9.61
CA SER A 105 -4.42 5.45 -9.58
C SER A 105 -3.53 6.37 -8.74
N VAL A 106 -3.22 5.99 -7.50
CA VAL A 106 -2.50 6.86 -6.55
C VAL A 106 -0.99 6.88 -6.73
N PHE A 107 -0.39 5.93 -7.45
CA PHE A 107 1.06 5.92 -7.74
C PHE A 107 1.39 6.37 -9.15
N VAL A 108 0.53 6.11 -10.15
CA VAL A 108 0.87 6.25 -11.58
C VAL A 108 0.02 7.29 -12.29
N LEU A 109 -1.33 7.19 -12.23
CA LEU A 109 -2.22 8.09 -12.97
C LEU A 109 -2.28 9.48 -12.33
N HIS A 110 -2.57 9.51 -11.05
CA HIS A 110 -2.78 10.72 -10.26
C HIS A 110 -2.00 10.62 -8.95
N PRO A 111 -0.65 10.78 -8.97
CA PRO A 111 0.19 10.56 -7.81
C PRO A 111 -0.26 11.38 -6.59
N GLU A 112 -0.76 10.67 -5.58
CA GLU A 112 -1.24 11.25 -4.32
C GLU A 112 -0.07 11.38 -3.35
N ARG A 113 0.54 12.56 -3.35
CA ARG A 113 1.78 12.85 -2.63
C ARG A 113 1.70 12.47 -1.15
N ASP A 114 0.63 12.87 -0.47
CA ASP A 114 0.49 12.68 0.97
C ASP A 114 0.32 11.20 1.32
N PHE A 115 -0.43 10.45 0.51
CA PHE A 115 -0.52 8.99 0.65
C PHE A 115 0.84 8.33 0.49
N ILE A 116 1.60 8.68 -0.56
CA ILE A 116 2.91 8.10 -0.85
C ILE A 116 3.90 8.41 0.29
N ILE A 117 3.96 9.66 0.77
CA ILE A 117 4.84 10.07 1.88
C ILE A 117 4.48 9.30 3.16
N ASN A 118 3.20 9.22 3.51
CA ASN A 118 2.73 8.51 4.70
C ASN A 118 3.03 7.00 4.60
N PHE A 119 2.89 6.42 3.40
CA PHE A 119 3.21 5.02 3.15
C PHE A 119 4.70 4.74 3.30
N ILE A 120 5.57 5.58 2.75
CA ILE A 120 7.03 5.51 2.92
C ILE A 120 7.41 5.62 4.40
N LYS A 121 6.83 6.59 5.12
CA LYS A 121 7.05 6.77 6.56
C LYS A 121 6.66 5.52 7.35
N LEU A 122 5.49 4.96 7.07
CA LEU A 122 5.02 3.74 7.72
C LEU A 122 6.01 2.58 7.49
N ILE A 123 6.48 2.38 6.26
CA ILE A 123 7.48 1.35 5.93
C ILE A 123 8.75 1.57 6.75
N LYS A 124 9.25 2.81 6.76
CA LYS A 124 10.48 3.18 7.48
C LYS A 124 10.37 2.89 8.97
N ASP A 125 9.33 3.43 9.62
CA ASP A 125 9.10 3.27 11.06
C ASP A 125 9.02 1.78 11.47
N ARG A 126 8.38 0.95 10.63
CA ARG A 126 8.24 -0.50 10.89
C ARG A 126 9.55 -1.25 10.71
N ILE A 127 10.34 -0.93 9.68
CA ILE A 127 11.64 -1.57 9.46
C ILE A 127 12.65 -1.13 10.53
N GLU A 128 12.69 0.14 10.93
CA GLU A 128 13.53 0.64 12.03
C GLU A 128 13.22 -0.10 13.32
N LYS A 129 11.94 -0.26 13.65
CA LYS A 129 11.49 -1.02 14.82
C LYS A 129 11.93 -2.48 14.76
N LEU A 130 11.86 -3.12 13.60
CA LEU A 130 12.33 -4.49 13.42
C LEU A 130 13.85 -4.58 13.58
N ILE A 131 14.62 -3.68 12.95
CA ILE A 131 16.08 -3.65 13.06
C ILE A 131 16.51 -3.47 14.52
N SER A 132 15.88 -2.58 15.28
CA SER A 132 16.21 -2.36 16.69
C SER A 132 16.04 -3.60 17.57
N LYS A 133 15.20 -4.54 17.17
CA LYS A 133 14.96 -5.81 17.88
C LYS A 133 15.93 -6.93 17.49
N ILE A 134 16.47 -6.89 16.26
CA ILE A 134 17.29 -7.99 15.73
C ILE A 134 18.79 -7.67 15.65
N GLY A 135 19.18 -6.43 15.89
CA GLY A 135 20.58 -5.99 15.88
C GLY A 135 20.74 -4.54 15.46
N THR A 136 21.99 -4.11 15.34
CA THR A 136 22.36 -2.77 14.86
C THR A 136 22.80 -2.85 13.40
N LEU A 137 22.32 -1.95 12.56
CA LEU A 137 22.78 -1.76 11.19
C LEU A 137 23.62 -0.48 11.16
N HIS A 138 24.86 -0.56 10.65
CA HIS A 138 25.70 0.62 10.43
C HIS A 138 25.09 1.46 9.33
N ASP A 139 25.03 2.79 9.48
CA ASP A 139 24.40 3.71 8.53
C ASP A 139 22.92 3.36 8.18
N ALA A 140 22.18 2.84 9.17
CA ALA A 140 20.81 2.34 9.00
C ALA A 140 19.90 3.33 8.25
N ASN A 141 20.02 4.64 8.51
CA ASN A 141 19.18 5.65 7.86
C ASN A 141 19.37 5.68 6.34
N PHE A 142 20.61 5.77 5.85
CA PHE A 142 20.88 5.80 4.42
C PHE A 142 20.55 4.49 3.73
N PHE A 143 20.82 3.36 4.41
CA PHE A 143 20.43 2.05 3.92
C PHE A 143 18.90 1.94 3.74
N LEU A 144 18.13 2.42 4.71
CA LEU A 144 16.67 2.39 4.64
C LEU A 144 16.14 3.31 3.55
N GLU A 145 16.61 4.56 3.46
CA GLU A 145 16.22 5.49 2.39
C GLU A 145 16.46 4.90 1.00
N TYR A 146 17.66 4.34 0.78
CA TYR A 146 18.01 3.70 -0.49
C TYR A 146 17.11 2.48 -0.78
N THR A 147 16.96 1.61 0.22
CA THR A 147 16.18 0.38 0.07
C THR A 147 14.69 0.64 -0.17
N ILE A 148 14.10 1.55 0.61
CA ILE A 148 12.67 1.91 0.48
C ILE A 148 12.44 2.66 -0.82
N GLY A 149 13.31 3.62 -1.18
CA GLY A 149 13.23 4.34 -2.45
C GLY A 149 13.28 3.40 -3.65
N GLY A 150 14.19 2.43 -3.64
CA GLY A 150 14.28 1.40 -4.67
C GLY A 150 13.04 0.49 -4.75
N GLN A 151 12.46 0.14 -3.60
CA GLN A 151 11.22 -0.64 -3.54
C GLN A 151 10.04 0.13 -4.13
N ILE A 152 9.85 1.39 -3.73
CA ILE A 152 8.77 2.25 -4.24
C ILE A 152 8.91 2.45 -5.76
N ALA A 153 10.12 2.73 -6.25
CA ALA A 153 10.37 2.87 -7.69
C ALA A 153 10.07 1.58 -8.47
N SER A 154 10.39 0.42 -7.90
CA SER A 154 10.09 -0.87 -8.51
C SER A 154 8.59 -1.20 -8.52
N ILE A 155 7.86 -0.86 -7.46
CA ILE A 155 6.40 -0.99 -7.39
C ILE A 155 5.75 -0.07 -8.43
N TYR A 156 6.20 1.20 -8.51
CA TYR A 156 5.73 2.14 -9.53
C TYR A 156 5.92 1.59 -10.95
N SER A 157 7.12 1.12 -11.29
CA SER A 157 7.40 0.56 -12.61
C SER A 157 6.53 -0.67 -12.91
N TRP A 158 6.38 -1.57 -11.95
CA TRP A 158 5.56 -2.78 -12.11
C TRP A 158 4.08 -2.44 -12.34
N LEU A 159 3.53 -1.49 -11.59
CA LEU A 159 2.16 -0.98 -11.78
C LEU A 159 2.01 -0.31 -13.16
N ARG A 160 2.93 0.60 -13.52
CA ARG A 160 2.92 1.31 -14.82
C ARG A 160 2.94 0.34 -16.00
N ASP A 161 3.70 -0.74 -15.89
CA ASP A 161 3.86 -1.74 -16.94
C ASP A 161 2.75 -2.81 -16.89
N GLY A 162 1.66 -2.57 -16.13
CA GLY A 162 0.46 -3.41 -16.08
C GLY A 162 0.61 -4.70 -15.28
N CYS A 163 1.54 -4.75 -14.31
CA CYS A 163 1.77 -5.91 -13.41
C CYS A 163 2.06 -7.22 -14.19
N GLN A 164 2.80 -7.14 -15.31
CA GLN A 164 3.04 -8.30 -16.18
C GLN A 164 3.86 -9.41 -15.53
N ASP A 165 4.81 -9.04 -14.67
CA ASP A 165 5.58 -10.02 -13.91
C ASP A 165 4.77 -10.53 -12.71
N SER A 166 4.95 -11.82 -12.36
CA SER A 166 4.23 -12.39 -11.22
C SER A 166 4.70 -11.79 -9.88
N PRO A 167 3.84 -11.78 -8.85
CA PRO A 167 4.21 -11.38 -7.50
C PRO A 167 5.44 -12.10 -6.96
N GLU A 168 5.60 -13.39 -7.26
CA GLU A 168 6.75 -14.20 -6.85
C GLU A 168 8.05 -13.74 -7.52
N LYS A 169 7.99 -13.40 -8.83
CA LYS A 169 9.14 -12.86 -9.55
C LYS A 169 9.55 -11.50 -8.98
N MET A 170 8.60 -10.62 -8.74
CA MET A 170 8.86 -9.32 -8.13
C MET A 170 9.44 -9.46 -6.72
N ALA A 171 8.88 -10.35 -5.90
CA ALA A 171 9.40 -10.66 -4.57
C ALA A 171 10.84 -11.18 -4.61
N ASP A 172 11.17 -12.03 -5.58
CA ASP A 172 12.51 -12.57 -5.76
C ASP A 172 13.52 -11.46 -6.16
N ILE A 173 13.11 -10.53 -7.02
CA ILE A 173 13.91 -9.36 -7.40
C ILE A 173 14.19 -8.50 -6.17
N MET A 174 13.16 -8.14 -5.38
CA MET A 174 13.31 -7.34 -4.16
C MET A 174 14.25 -8.01 -3.16
N TYR A 175 14.02 -9.28 -2.90
CA TYR A 175 14.84 -10.04 -1.97
C TYR A 175 16.33 -10.09 -2.39
N ARG A 176 16.60 -10.35 -3.68
CA ARG A 176 17.97 -10.37 -4.20
C ARG A 176 18.67 -9.01 -4.11
N ASN A 177 17.92 -7.92 -4.36
CA ASN A 177 18.47 -6.57 -4.27
C ASN A 177 18.89 -6.23 -2.83
N ILE A 178 18.05 -6.55 -1.83
CA ILE A 178 18.43 -6.37 -0.41
C ILE A 178 19.69 -7.15 -0.04
N LEU A 179 19.83 -8.38 -0.51
CA LEU A 179 21.02 -9.19 -0.24
C LEU A 179 22.29 -8.63 -0.90
N ARG A 180 22.18 -7.98 -2.07
CA ARG A 180 23.34 -7.37 -2.75
C ARG A 180 23.83 -6.11 -2.05
N ILE A 181 22.94 -5.35 -1.45
CA ILE A 181 23.26 -4.12 -0.72
C ILE A 181 23.95 -4.44 0.60
N ASN A 182 23.67 -5.60 1.21
CA ASN A 182 24.23 -6.04 2.50
C ASN A 182 25.52 -6.87 2.38
N ARG A 183 26.17 -6.88 1.22
CA ARG A 183 27.48 -7.48 1.00
C ARG A 183 28.60 -6.44 1.03
#